data_d9833e8ce28a00c68fe89d20ad522887
#
_entry.id   d9833e8ce28a00c68fe89d20ad522887
#
_cell.length_a   1.000
_cell.length_b   1.000
_cell.length_c   1.000
_cell.angle_alpha   90.00
_cell.angle_beta   90.00
_cell.angle_gamma   90.00
#
_symmetry.space_group_name_H-M   'P 1'
#
loop_
_entity.id
_entity.type
_entity.pdbx_description
1 polymer ?
#
loop_
_entity_poly.entity_id
_entity_poly.type
_entity_poly.pdbx_seq_one_letter_code
_entity_poly.pdbx_strand_id
1 'polypeptide(L)'
;MGNNTQSRKWSLVINNPLEAGLDHAAIREILHRFSPAYFCMADEIATTGTYHTHIFLYSPSPMRFSTIKGRFPTAHIEKAYGSAKDNRDYIRKEGRWADTEKAETSVPGTFEEWGDLPAEKEEASPDKYRLLQSLREGMTSLEAVEDNPDRFYHYREIETVRQSILEDT
;
A
#
# COMPACT_ATOMS: atom_id res chain seq x y z
N MET A 1 -11.82 -9.70 3.54
CA MET A 1 -10.67 -10.61 3.35
C MET A 1 -10.73 -11.71 4.39
N GLY A 2 -10.54 -12.96 3.99
CA GLY A 2 -10.67 -14.12 4.89
C GLY A 2 -9.51 -14.24 5.88
N ASN A 3 -9.79 -14.79 7.07
CA ASN A 3 -8.81 -14.96 8.14
C ASN A 3 -7.60 -15.82 7.77
N ASN A 4 -7.73 -16.66 6.74
CA ASN A 4 -6.67 -17.56 6.27
C ASN A 4 -5.84 -16.98 5.13
N THR A 5 -6.13 -15.76 4.69
CA THR A 5 -5.36 -15.11 3.63
C THR A 5 -3.91 -14.90 4.10
N GLN A 6 -2.97 -15.30 3.25
CA GLN A 6 -1.54 -15.17 3.51
C GLN A 6 -0.87 -14.36 2.41
N SER A 7 0.11 -13.57 2.78
CA SER A 7 0.99 -12.86 1.85
C SER A 7 2.33 -12.55 2.53
N ARG A 8 3.35 -12.40 1.71
CA ARG A 8 4.64 -11.88 2.17
C ARG A 8 4.67 -10.36 2.25
N LYS A 9 3.74 -9.70 1.57
CA LYS A 9 3.66 -8.23 1.49
C LYS A 9 2.30 -7.74 1.94
N TRP A 10 2.29 -6.82 2.88
CA TRP A 10 1.07 -6.24 3.43
C TRP A 10 1.16 -4.71 3.50
N SER A 11 0.04 -4.06 3.23
CA SER A 11 -0.16 -2.63 3.39
C SER A 11 -1.13 -2.37 4.54
N LEU A 12 -0.75 -1.50 5.46
CA LEU A 12 -1.56 -1.17 6.62
C LEU A 12 -1.78 0.35 6.67
N VAL A 13 -2.97 0.75 7.09
CA VAL A 13 -3.29 2.14 7.40
C VAL A 13 -3.87 2.21 8.80
N ILE A 14 -3.27 3.00 9.67
CA ILE A 14 -3.74 3.22 11.04
C ILE A 14 -4.23 4.65 11.16
N ASN A 15 -5.54 4.84 11.29
CA ASN A 15 -6.12 6.15 11.50
C ASN A 15 -5.94 6.57 12.96
N ASN A 16 -5.58 7.84 13.17
CA ASN A 16 -5.38 8.41 14.50
C ASN A 16 -4.50 7.52 15.40
N PRO A 17 -3.26 7.19 14.96
CA PRO A 17 -2.44 6.19 15.64
C PRO A 17 -2.13 6.54 17.10
N LEU A 18 -1.97 7.81 17.42
CA LEU A 18 -1.66 8.24 18.80
C LEU A 18 -2.80 7.95 19.77
N GLU A 19 -4.05 8.00 19.32
CA GLU A 19 -5.21 7.63 20.14
C GLU A 19 -5.19 6.13 20.51
N ALA A 20 -4.58 5.32 19.68
CA ALA A 20 -4.41 3.89 19.95
C ALA A 20 -3.09 3.56 20.67
N GLY A 21 -2.32 4.57 21.05
CA GLY A 21 -1.00 4.39 21.66
C GLY A 21 0.07 3.91 20.67
N LEU A 22 -0.12 4.16 19.39
CA LEU A 22 0.75 3.67 18.32
C LEU A 22 1.56 4.80 17.69
N ASP A 23 2.54 5.33 18.43
CA ASP A 23 3.57 6.15 17.81
C ASP A 23 4.50 5.28 16.93
N HIS A 24 5.40 5.90 16.16
CA HIS A 24 6.30 5.16 15.29
C HIS A 24 7.17 4.15 16.05
N ALA A 25 7.59 4.47 17.26
CA ALA A 25 8.40 3.56 18.08
C ALA A 25 7.60 2.29 18.46
N ALA A 26 6.35 2.45 18.87
CA ALA A 26 5.46 1.34 19.18
C ALA A 26 5.16 0.49 17.94
N ILE A 27 4.90 1.13 16.81
CA ILE A 27 4.68 0.45 15.52
C ILE A 27 5.90 -0.38 15.14
N ARG A 28 7.11 0.20 15.19
CA ARG A 28 8.35 -0.53 14.88
C ARG A 28 8.52 -1.77 15.74
N GLU A 29 8.27 -1.66 17.03
CA GLU A 29 8.39 -2.79 17.95
C GLU A 29 7.45 -3.93 17.55
N ILE A 30 6.20 -3.62 17.21
CA ILE A 30 5.24 -4.62 16.76
C ILE A 30 5.66 -5.23 15.42
N LEU A 31 6.11 -4.41 14.47
CA LEU A 31 6.54 -4.89 13.16
C LEU A 31 7.70 -5.88 13.26
N HIS A 32 8.65 -5.65 14.16
CA HIS A 32 9.77 -6.57 14.37
C HIS A 32 9.35 -7.95 14.85
N ARG A 33 8.19 -8.10 15.47
CA ARG A 33 7.65 -9.40 15.90
C ARG A 33 7.26 -10.32 14.75
N PHE A 34 7.14 -9.77 13.52
CA PHE A 34 6.84 -10.57 12.32
C PHE A 34 8.10 -11.11 11.64
N SER A 35 9.27 -10.90 12.20
CA SER A 35 10.55 -11.25 11.59
C SER A 35 10.68 -10.70 10.17
N PRO A 36 10.51 -9.37 9.99
CA PRO A 36 10.46 -8.78 8.67
C PRO A 36 11.84 -8.74 8.02
N ALA A 37 11.87 -8.71 6.69
CA ALA A 37 13.07 -8.37 5.94
C ALA A 37 13.13 -6.87 5.62
N TYR A 38 11.97 -6.24 5.50
CA TYR A 38 11.85 -4.82 5.19
C TYR A 38 10.49 -4.27 5.67
N PHE A 39 10.49 -3.06 6.16
CA PHE A 39 9.28 -2.27 6.31
C PHE A 39 9.58 -0.79 6.16
N CYS A 40 8.56 -0.03 5.82
CA CYS A 40 8.61 1.43 5.85
C CYS A 40 7.26 1.99 6.30
N MET A 41 7.28 3.23 6.75
CA MET A 41 6.07 3.94 7.17
C MET A 41 6.24 5.44 7.00
N ALA A 42 5.12 6.12 6.82
CA ALA A 42 5.06 7.58 6.82
C ALA A 42 3.67 8.01 7.26
N ASP A 43 3.58 9.23 7.76
CA ASP A 43 2.31 9.81 8.16
C ASP A 43 1.73 10.68 7.05
N GLU A 44 0.41 10.68 6.97
CA GLU A 44 -0.36 11.45 6.01
C GLU A 44 -1.57 12.08 6.70
N ILE A 45 -2.05 13.18 6.12
CA ILE A 45 -3.32 13.78 6.52
C ILE A 45 -4.26 13.67 5.33
N ALA A 46 -5.35 12.89 5.48
CA ALA A 46 -6.34 12.73 4.42
C ALA A 46 -7.01 14.07 4.10
N THR A 47 -7.61 14.18 2.92
CA THR A 47 -8.38 15.37 2.52
C THR A 47 -9.52 15.69 3.48
N THR A 48 -10.02 14.67 4.19
CA THR A 48 -11.02 14.80 5.27
C THR A 48 -10.44 15.33 6.58
N GLY A 49 -9.11 15.51 6.68
CA GLY A 49 -8.42 15.94 7.89
C GLY A 49 -7.97 14.83 8.83
N THR A 50 -8.24 13.57 8.49
CA THR A 50 -7.84 12.42 9.32
C THR A 50 -6.34 12.18 9.23
N TYR A 51 -5.66 12.22 10.38
CA TYR A 51 -4.25 11.85 10.48
C TYR A 51 -4.12 10.33 10.48
N HIS A 52 -3.23 9.79 9.65
CA HIS A 52 -3.00 8.34 9.62
C HIS A 52 -1.54 8.01 9.34
N THR A 53 -1.13 6.81 9.76
CA THR A 53 0.16 6.22 9.43
C THR A 53 -0.04 5.13 8.39
N HIS A 54 0.69 5.22 7.29
CA HIS A 54 0.69 4.23 6.22
C HIS A 54 1.94 3.37 6.35
N ILE A 55 1.78 2.05 6.33
CA ILE A 55 2.85 1.07 6.56
C ILE A 55 2.90 0.08 5.41
N PHE A 56 4.10 -0.24 4.95
CA PHE A 56 4.38 -1.39 4.09
C PHE A 56 5.26 -2.38 4.87
N LEU A 57 4.87 -3.65 4.86
CA LEU A 57 5.56 -4.72 5.57
C LEU A 57 5.86 -5.88 4.62
N TYR A 58 7.13 -6.29 4.58
CA TYR A 58 7.57 -7.47 3.83
C TYR A 58 8.28 -8.46 4.76
N SER A 59 7.89 -9.72 4.64
CA SER A 59 8.59 -10.84 5.29
C SER A 59 8.87 -11.96 4.27
N PRO A 60 10.02 -12.64 4.38
CA PRO A 60 10.32 -13.78 3.52
C PRO A 60 9.34 -14.94 3.66
N SER A 61 8.74 -15.07 4.85
CA SER A 61 7.71 -16.06 5.12
C SER A 61 6.31 -15.43 5.06
N PRO A 62 5.34 -16.11 4.44
CA PRO A 62 3.98 -15.58 4.39
C PRO A 62 3.40 -15.32 5.78
N MET A 63 2.72 -14.20 5.93
CA MET A 63 2.03 -13.81 7.15
C MET A 63 0.53 -13.86 6.90
N ARG A 64 -0.22 -14.36 7.90
CA ARG A 64 -1.68 -14.44 7.82
C ARG A 64 -2.32 -13.09 8.17
N PHE A 65 -3.39 -12.76 7.48
CA PHE A 65 -4.21 -11.59 7.79
C PHE A 65 -4.59 -11.56 9.28
N SER A 66 -5.08 -12.68 9.82
CA SER A 66 -5.52 -12.75 11.22
C SER A 66 -4.41 -12.45 12.22
N THR A 67 -3.18 -12.84 11.92
CA THR A 67 -2.03 -12.56 12.78
C THR A 67 -1.71 -11.08 12.79
N ILE A 68 -1.72 -10.43 11.62
CA ILE A 68 -1.47 -8.99 11.52
C ILE A 68 -2.61 -8.20 12.20
N LYS A 69 -3.85 -8.59 11.95
CA LYS A 69 -5.02 -7.96 12.56
C LYS A 69 -5.02 -8.07 14.08
N GLY A 70 -4.56 -9.20 14.60
CA GLY A 70 -4.43 -9.39 16.04
C GLY A 70 -3.43 -8.45 16.71
N ARG A 71 -2.39 -8.04 15.98
CA ARG A 71 -1.37 -7.10 16.49
C ARG A 71 -1.69 -5.64 16.20
N PHE A 72 -2.47 -5.38 15.15
CA PHE A 72 -2.94 -4.05 14.77
C PHE A 72 -4.46 -4.05 14.61
N PRO A 73 -5.22 -4.16 15.72
CA PRO A 73 -6.68 -4.34 15.65
C PRO A 73 -7.42 -3.20 14.95
N THR A 74 -6.90 -1.99 15.03
CA THR A 74 -7.54 -0.80 14.45
C THR A 74 -7.09 -0.51 13.02
N ALA A 75 -6.09 -1.25 12.51
CA ALA A 75 -5.56 -1.01 11.19
C ALA A 75 -6.49 -1.51 10.09
N HIS A 76 -6.53 -0.77 8.99
CA HIS A 76 -7.02 -1.28 7.72
C HIS A 76 -5.86 -2.03 7.06
N ILE A 77 -6.08 -3.29 6.70
CA ILE A 77 -5.03 -4.20 6.25
C ILE A 77 -5.39 -4.78 4.90
N GLU A 78 -4.50 -4.64 3.94
CA GLU A 78 -4.65 -5.20 2.59
C GLU A 78 -3.36 -5.87 2.14
N LYS A 79 -3.48 -6.87 1.27
CA LYS A 79 -2.31 -7.38 0.55
C LYS A 79 -1.69 -6.24 -0.25
N ALA A 80 -0.37 -6.10 -0.17
CA ALA A 80 0.34 -5.15 -1.03
C ALA A 80 0.58 -5.77 -2.41
N TYR A 81 0.29 -5.00 -3.43
CA TYR A 81 0.51 -5.39 -4.82
C TYR A 81 1.73 -4.64 -5.38
N GLY A 82 2.29 -5.15 -6.46
CA GLY A 82 3.49 -4.60 -7.04
C GLY A 82 4.76 -4.97 -6.26
N SER A 83 5.87 -4.35 -6.61
CA SER A 83 7.16 -4.60 -5.95
C SER A 83 7.24 -3.89 -4.60
N ALA A 84 8.17 -4.33 -3.76
CA ALA A 84 8.48 -3.63 -2.52
C ALA A 84 8.95 -2.19 -2.79
N LYS A 85 9.73 -1.99 -3.87
CA LYS A 85 10.16 -0.66 -4.29
C LYS A 85 8.99 0.23 -4.66
N ASP A 86 8.00 -0.27 -5.41
CA ASP A 86 6.81 0.50 -5.79
C ASP A 86 6.02 0.93 -4.53
N ASN A 87 5.88 0.04 -3.57
CA ASN A 87 5.20 0.35 -2.30
C ASN A 87 5.98 1.37 -1.46
N ARG A 88 7.30 1.25 -1.41
CA ARG A 88 8.16 2.22 -0.73
C ARG A 88 8.04 3.60 -1.37
N ASP A 89 8.14 3.66 -2.70
CA ASP A 89 8.03 4.92 -3.44
C ASP A 89 6.68 5.60 -3.22
N TYR A 90 5.60 4.82 -3.16
CA TYR A 90 4.26 5.33 -2.86
C TYR A 90 4.20 5.94 -1.46
N ILE A 91 4.68 5.24 -0.44
CA ILE A 91 4.65 5.71 0.94
C ILE A 91 5.56 6.94 1.12
N ARG A 92 6.73 6.93 0.51
CA ARG A 92 7.68 8.03 0.55
C ARG A 92 7.28 9.21 -0.35
N LYS A 93 6.34 8.98 -1.27
CA LYS A 93 5.93 9.96 -2.29
C LYS A 93 7.07 10.34 -3.22
N GLU A 94 7.79 9.31 -3.67
CA GLU A 94 8.87 9.42 -4.66
C GLU A 94 8.45 8.81 -6.01
N GLY A 95 9.31 8.95 -7.00
CA GLY A 95 9.07 8.43 -8.33
C GLY A 95 7.83 9.07 -8.95
N ARG A 96 6.93 8.25 -9.48
CA ARG A 96 5.69 8.74 -10.10
C ARG A 96 4.72 9.45 -9.14
N TRP A 97 4.94 9.35 -7.85
CA TRP A 97 4.07 9.93 -6.83
C TRP A 97 4.52 11.31 -6.36
N ALA A 98 5.75 11.73 -6.72
CA ALA A 98 6.37 12.96 -6.23
C ALA A 98 5.58 14.24 -6.60
N ASP A 99 4.97 14.27 -7.79
CA ASP A 99 4.25 15.43 -8.32
C ASP A 99 2.74 15.22 -8.36
N THR A 100 2.21 14.32 -7.53
CA THR A 100 0.78 14.03 -7.47
C THR A 100 0.12 14.71 -6.27
N GLU A 101 -1.21 14.76 -6.26
CA GLU A 101 -2.00 15.20 -5.10
C GLU A 101 -1.67 14.37 -3.84
N LYS A 102 -1.22 13.14 -4.02
CA LYS A 102 -0.80 12.26 -2.93
C LYS A 102 0.41 12.82 -2.18
N ALA A 103 1.32 13.52 -2.85
CA ALA A 103 2.47 14.14 -2.20
C ALA A 103 2.06 15.27 -1.26
N GLU A 104 0.98 15.99 -1.56
CA GLU A 104 0.49 17.09 -0.76
C GLU A 104 -0.10 16.66 0.58
N THR A 105 -0.53 15.40 0.69
CA THR A 105 -1.09 14.84 1.94
C THR A 105 -0.01 14.32 2.89
N SER A 106 1.22 14.24 2.43
CA SER A 106 2.36 13.73 3.20
C SER A 106 2.75 14.68 4.33
N VAL A 107 3.02 14.13 5.51
CA VAL A 107 3.57 14.90 6.64
C VAL A 107 5.10 14.85 6.54
N PRO A 108 5.76 15.98 6.27
CA PRO A 108 7.21 16.00 6.08
C PRO A 108 7.99 15.44 7.28
N GLY A 109 9.07 14.71 7.00
CA GLY A 109 9.97 14.20 8.03
C GLY A 109 9.48 12.97 8.79
N THR A 110 8.34 12.38 8.39
CA THR A 110 7.78 11.20 9.09
C THR A 110 8.13 9.87 8.45
N PHE A 111 8.73 9.88 7.25
CA PHE A 111 9.13 8.64 6.60
C PHE A 111 10.25 7.94 7.36
N GLU A 112 10.08 6.67 7.63
CA GLU A 112 11.12 5.78 8.18
C GLU A 112 11.09 4.45 7.46
N GLU A 113 12.25 3.82 7.37
CA GLU A 113 12.38 2.47 6.82
C GLU A 113 13.40 1.66 7.60
N TRP A 114 13.26 0.35 7.53
CA TRP A 114 14.19 -0.59 8.15
C TRP A 114 14.39 -1.79 7.24
N GLY A 115 15.62 -2.30 7.21
CA GLY A 115 15.99 -3.48 6.44
C GLY A 115 16.34 -3.15 5.01
N ASP A 116 16.49 -4.19 4.21
CA ASP A 116 16.86 -4.08 2.81
C ASP A 116 15.67 -4.37 1.91
N LEU A 117 15.48 -3.53 0.89
CA LEU A 117 14.48 -3.80 -0.15
C LEU A 117 14.83 -5.14 -0.81
N PRO A 118 13.86 -6.08 -0.91
CA PRO A 118 14.12 -7.31 -1.61
C PRO A 118 14.42 -7.06 -3.09
N ALA A 119 15.41 -7.78 -3.64
CA ALA A 119 15.63 -7.82 -5.06
C ALA A 119 14.53 -8.69 -5.69
N GLU A 120 13.47 -8.05 -6.15
CA GLU A 120 12.38 -8.74 -6.83
C GLU A 120 12.71 -8.85 -8.31
N LYS A 121 12.51 -10.03 -8.87
CA LYS A 121 12.52 -10.18 -10.33
C LYS A 121 11.34 -9.36 -10.87
N GLU A 122 11.54 -8.68 -11.98
CA GLU A 122 10.42 -8.10 -12.70
C GLU A 122 9.38 -9.20 -12.90
N GLU A 123 8.22 -9.00 -12.31
CA GLU A 123 7.13 -9.96 -12.44
C GLU A 123 6.68 -10.02 -13.90
N ALA A 124 6.19 -11.19 -14.31
CA ALA A 124 5.74 -11.43 -15.67
C ALA A 124 4.64 -10.45 -16.13
N SER A 125 4.04 -9.69 -15.23
CA SER A 125 3.01 -8.70 -15.54
C SER A 125 3.01 -7.54 -14.53
N PRO A 126 4.10 -6.76 -14.44
CA PRO A 126 4.18 -5.61 -13.52
C PRO A 126 3.12 -4.55 -13.84
N ASP A 127 2.75 -4.40 -15.11
CA ASP A 127 1.71 -3.47 -15.55
C ASP A 127 0.34 -3.77 -14.93
N LYS A 128 -0.02 -5.03 -14.83
CA LYS A 128 -1.30 -5.47 -14.26
C LYS A 128 -1.46 -5.02 -12.80
N TYR A 129 -0.43 -5.16 -12.00
CA TYR A 129 -0.46 -4.77 -10.59
C TYR A 129 -0.47 -3.24 -10.43
N ARG A 130 0.32 -2.54 -11.22
CA ARG A 130 0.32 -1.07 -11.24
C ARG A 130 -1.05 -0.53 -11.63
N LEU A 131 -1.65 -1.11 -12.65
CA LEU A 131 -2.99 -0.74 -13.11
C LEU A 131 -4.02 -0.93 -12.00
N LEU A 132 -4.04 -2.10 -11.37
CA LEU A 132 -4.98 -2.38 -10.29
C LEU A 132 -4.85 -1.38 -9.15
N GLN A 133 -3.64 -1.07 -8.74
CA GLN A 133 -3.39 -0.08 -7.70
C GLN A 133 -3.87 1.32 -8.12
N SER A 134 -3.56 1.72 -9.35
CA SER A 134 -3.98 3.03 -9.88
C SER A 134 -5.51 3.15 -9.93
N LEU A 135 -6.20 2.09 -10.31
CA LEU A 135 -7.67 2.06 -10.32
C LEU A 135 -8.24 2.21 -8.90
N ARG A 136 -7.64 1.56 -7.91
CA ARG A 136 -8.03 1.69 -6.49
C ARG A 136 -7.82 3.10 -5.96
N GLU A 137 -6.87 3.82 -6.52
CA GLU A 137 -6.57 5.20 -6.17
C GLU A 137 -7.42 6.22 -6.94
N GLY A 138 -8.34 5.76 -7.77
CA GLY A 138 -9.30 6.59 -8.47
C GLY A 138 -8.99 6.88 -9.93
N MET A 139 -7.98 6.23 -10.52
CA MET A 139 -7.71 6.37 -11.96
C MET A 139 -8.94 5.89 -12.76
N THR A 140 -9.33 6.65 -13.78
CA THR A 140 -10.38 6.24 -14.70
C THR A 140 -9.84 5.25 -15.74
N SER A 141 -10.76 4.54 -16.40
CA SER A 141 -10.37 3.61 -17.46
C SER A 141 -9.74 4.31 -18.65
N LEU A 142 -10.18 5.52 -18.95
CA LEU A 142 -9.57 6.33 -20.02
C LEU A 142 -8.15 6.74 -19.66
N GLU A 143 -7.94 7.25 -18.45
CA GLU A 143 -6.60 7.60 -17.95
C GLU A 143 -5.66 6.40 -17.96
N ALA A 144 -6.17 5.20 -17.64
CA ALA A 144 -5.38 3.97 -17.70
C ALA A 144 -4.89 3.66 -19.11
N VAL A 145 -5.73 3.87 -20.12
CA VAL A 145 -5.37 3.67 -21.52
C VAL A 145 -4.40 4.76 -22.00
N GLU A 146 -4.60 6.01 -21.59
CA GLU A 146 -3.69 7.10 -21.92
C GLU A 146 -2.30 6.89 -21.32
N ASP A 147 -2.23 6.35 -20.10
CA ASP A 147 -0.98 6.02 -19.41
C ASP A 147 -0.20 4.90 -20.14
N ASN A 148 -0.91 3.92 -20.64
CA ASN A 148 -0.32 2.83 -21.45
C ASN A 148 -1.26 2.44 -22.57
N PRO A 149 -1.03 2.91 -23.82
CA PRO A 149 -1.90 2.64 -24.96
C PRO A 149 -2.09 1.16 -25.30
N ASP A 150 -1.16 0.28 -24.89
CA ASP A 150 -1.30 -1.18 -25.09
C ASP A 150 -2.53 -1.74 -24.38
N ARG A 151 -3.07 -1.01 -23.40
CA ARG A 151 -4.30 -1.36 -22.68
C ARG A 151 -5.57 -1.08 -23.47
N PHE A 152 -5.49 -0.46 -24.63
CA PHE A 152 -6.65 -0.07 -25.42
C PHE A 152 -7.61 -1.24 -25.68
N TYR A 153 -7.09 -2.39 -26.06
CA TYR A 153 -7.88 -3.58 -26.34
C TYR A 153 -8.49 -4.23 -25.09
N HIS A 154 -8.11 -3.80 -23.91
CA HIS A 154 -8.58 -4.30 -22.63
C HIS A 154 -9.45 -3.30 -21.88
N TYR A 155 -9.92 -2.27 -22.55
CA TYR A 155 -10.71 -1.20 -21.94
C TYR A 155 -11.93 -1.72 -21.16
N ARG A 156 -12.66 -2.68 -21.72
CA ARG A 156 -13.87 -3.25 -21.10
C ARG A 156 -13.54 -4.00 -19.81
N GLU A 157 -12.50 -4.78 -19.80
CA GLU A 157 -12.02 -5.51 -18.64
C GLU A 157 -11.54 -4.56 -17.54
N ILE A 158 -10.85 -3.51 -17.92
CA ILE A 158 -10.40 -2.46 -16.99
C ILE A 158 -11.62 -1.77 -16.36
N GLU A 159 -12.61 -1.41 -17.14
CA GLU A 159 -13.84 -0.78 -16.65
C GLU A 159 -14.61 -1.71 -15.71
N THR A 160 -14.67 -3.00 -16.02
CA THR A 160 -15.31 -3.99 -15.15
C THR A 160 -14.62 -4.07 -13.79
N VAL A 161 -13.30 -4.12 -13.75
CA VAL A 161 -12.53 -4.12 -12.50
C VAL A 161 -12.74 -2.82 -11.74
N ARG A 162 -12.70 -1.70 -12.43
CA ARG A 162 -12.93 -0.37 -11.84
C ARG A 162 -14.29 -0.29 -11.16
N GLN A 163 -15.35 -0.76 -11.82
CA GLN A 163 -16.70 -0.78 -11.25
C GLN A 163 -16.77 -1.65 -9.99
N SER A 164 -16.11 -2.80 -9.99
CA SER A 164 -16.04 -3.67 -8.81
C SER A 164 -15.39 -2.96 -7.62
N ILE A 165 -14.32 -2.20 -7.87
CA ILE A 165 -13.64 -1.41 -6.83
C ILE A 165 -14.59 -0.36 -6.25
N LEU A 166 -15.34 0.34 -7.09
CA LEU A 166 -16.30 1.36 -6.66
C LEU A 166 -17.44 0.79 -5.83
N GLU A 167 -17.89 -0.44 -6.16
CA GLU A 167 -18.95 -1.14 -5.42
C GLU A 167 -18.51 -1.62 -4.04
N ASP A 168 -17.20 -1.89 -3.87
CA ASP A 168 -16.64 -2.39 -2.62
C ASP A 168 -16.25 -1.27 -1.62
N THR A 169 -16.41 -0.03 -2.01
CA THR A 169 -16.06 1.12 -1.15
C THR A 169 -17.25 1.74 -0.43
#